data_af983a4f056d995a4b20ea82778259e4
#
_entry.id   af983a4f056d995a4b20ea82778259e4
#
_cell.length_a   1.000
_cell.length_b   1.000
_cell.length_c   1.000
_cell.angle_alpha   90.00
_cell.angle_beta   90.00
_cell.angle_gamma   90.00
#
_symmetry.space_group_name_H-M   'P 1'
#
loop_
_entity.id
_entity.type
_entity.pdbx_description
1 polymer ?
#
loop_
_entity_poly.entity_id
_entity_poly.type
_entity_poly.pdbx_seq_one_letter_code
_entity_poly.pdbx_strand_id
1 'polypeptide(L)'
;MDADELSILINSAYRGDSSKAGWTTEADLLDGQRTDAGTLRALIEKEDCKILCLRQASAGPILGCVFLQLQREAVVKCYLGMLTVKPLLQTHGHGKALMRAAENMAQEWGAEAVVLSVIQVRQSLMDWYERRGYKKNGHTKPFPYGDLQSGVPKRDDLYFVIFEKSLEA
;
A
#
# COMPACT_ATOMS: atom_id res chain seq x y z
N MET A 1 9.92 -9.84 -12.59
CA MET A 1 9.02 -8.70 -12.25
C MET A 1 9.74 -7.42 -12.61
N ASP A 2 9.08 -6.52 -13.31
CA ASP A 2 9.69 -5.28 -13.79
C ASP A 2 9.53 -4.16 -12.74
N ALA A 3 10.62 -3.84 -12.04
CA ALA A 3 10.64 -2.80 -11.01
C ALA A 3 10.44 -1.39 -11.59
N ASP A 4 10.84 -1.17 -12.83
CA ASP A 4 10.62 0.12 -13.51
C ASP A 4 9.13 0.32 -13.81
N GLU A 5 8.46 -0.69 -14.36
CA GLU A 5 7.00 -0.65 -14.58
C GLU A 5 6.23 -0.45 -13.27
N LEU A 6 6.63 -1.16 -12.20
CA LEU A 6 6.03 -1.01 -10.88
C LEU A 6 6.20 0.40 -10.32
N SER A 7 7.39 0.98 -10.41
CA SER A 7 7.65 2.32 -9.87
C SER A 7 6.80 3.37 -10.59
N ILE A 8 6.69 3.26 -11.91
CA ILE A 8 5.84 4.15 -12.71
C ILE A 8 4.37 4.03 -12.29
N LEU A 9 3.88 2.80 -12.14
CA LEU A 9 2.50 2.54 -11.72
C LEU A 9 2.21 3.12 -10.33
N ILE A 10 3.06 2.82 -9.35
CA ILE A 10 2.86 3.27 -7.96
C ILE A 10 2.88 4.80 -7.88
N ASN A 11 3.86 5.43 -8.49
CA ASN A 11 3.96 6.89 -8.49
C ASN A 11 2.76 7.53 -9.19
N SER A 12 2.27 6.95 -10.29
CA SER A 12 1.10 7.45 -11.02
C SER A 12 -0.18 7.49 -10.19
N ALA A 13 -0.32 6.57 -9.24
CA ALA A 13 -1.50 6.45 -8.40
C ALA A 13 -1.42 7.25 -7.09
N TYR A 14 -0.21 7.49 -6.58
CA TYR A 14 -0.01 8.18 -5.31
C TYR A 14 0.37 9.65 -5.45
N ARG A 15 1.02 10.04 -6.53
CA ARG A 15 1.66 11.35 -6.67
C ARG A 15 1.28 12.04 -7.97
N GLY A 16 1.31 13.37 -7.93
CA GLY A 16 1.13 14.23 -9.10
C GLY A 16 -0.27 14.23 -9.69
N ASP A 17 -0.42 14.91 -10.82
CA ASP A 17 -1.72 15.12 -11.46
C ASP A 17 -2.36 13.83 -11.97
N SER A 18 -1.56 12.85 -12.40
CA SER A 18 -2.09 11.54 -12.84
C SER A 18 -2.88 10.83 -11.77
N SER A 19 -2.47 10.95 -10.50
CA SER A 19 -3.16 10.30 -9.37
C SER A 19 -4.53 10.91 -9.09
N LYS A 20 -4.74 12.17 -9.46
CA LYS A 20 -6.02 12.88 -9.28
C LYS A 20 -7.14 12.33 -10.17
N ALA A 21 -6.81 11.56 -11.21
CA ALA A 21 -7.79 10.86 -12.02
C ALA A 21 -8.48 9.69 -11.30
N GLY A 22 -7.88 9.19 -10.21
CA GLY A 22 -8.48 8.17 -9.34
C GLY A 22 -9.34 8.78 -8.24
N TRP A 23 -10.05 7.92 -7.50
CA TRP A 23 -10.90 8.36 -6.38
C TRP A 23 -10.09 8.72 -5.12
N THR A 24 -8.83 8.31 -5.04
CA THR A 24 -7.94 8.57 -3.89
C THR A 24 -6.55 8.95 -4.37
N THR A 25 -5.91 9.89 -3.68
CA THR A 25 -4.58 10.39 -4.00
C THR A 25 -3.91 10.99 -2.77
N GLU A 26 -2.59 11.08 -2.79
CA GLU A 26 -1.80 11.85 -1.83
C GLU A 26 -1.22 13.14 -2.44
N ALA A 27 -1.61 13.49 -3.66
CA ALA A 27 -1.03 14.62 -4.39
C ALA A 27 -1.19 15.97 -3.67
N ASP A 28 -2.25 16.15 -2.89
CA ASP A 28 -2.48 17.37 -2.11
C ASP A 28 -1.71 17.39 -0.78
N LEU A 29 -1.14 16.27 -0.38
CA LEU A 29 -0.42 16.11 0.89
C LEU A 29 1.09 16.03 0.70
N LEU A 30 1.55 15.45 -0.39
CA LEU A 30 2.95 15.11 -0.65
C LEU A 30 3.33 15.37 -2.10
N ASP A 31 4.46 16.03 -2.30
CA ASP A 31 5.14 16.11 -3.59
C ASP A 31 6.27 15.06 -3.67
N GLY A 32 6.91 14.96 -4.83
CA GLY A 32 7.96 13.99 -5.08
C GLY A 32 7.40 12.61 -5.42
N GLN A 33 8.27 11.63 -5.47
CA GLN A 33 7.87 10.25 -5.80
C GLN A 33 7.54 9.45 -4.55
N ARG A 34 6.66 8.45 -4.69
CA ARG A 34 6.32 7.51 -3.63
C ARG A 34 7.40 6.45 -3.45
N THR A 35 8.00 6.01 -4.55
CA THR A 35 9.05 5.00 -4.58
C THR A 35 9.88 5.12 -5.86
N ASP A 36 10.91 4.31 -5.98
CA ASP A 36 11.74 4.18 -7.17
C ASP A 36 12.08 2.71 -7.46
N ALA A 37 12.57 2.44 -8.66
CA ALA A 37 12.89 1.08 -9.09
C ALA A 37 13.98 0.41 -8.26
N GLY A 38 14.97 1.16 -7.80
CA GLY A 38 16.05 0.65 -6.94
C GLY A 38 15.53 0.17 -5.58
N THR A 39 14.69 0.97 -4.95
CA THR A 39 14.00 0.61 -3.69
C THR A 39 13.15 -0.64 -3.87
N LEU A 40 12.38 -0.73 -4.95
CA LEU A 40 11.53 -1.89 -5.24
C LEU A 40 12.36 -3.17 -5.47
N ARG A 41 13.46 -3.08 -6.21
CA ARG A 41 14.36 -4.23 -6.42
C ARG A 41 14.90 -4.75 -5.08
N ALA A 42 15.34 -3.85 -4.22
CA ALA A 42 15.83 -4.22 -2.89
C ALA A 42 14.76 -4.90 -2.03
N LEU A 43 13.50 -4.46 -2.11
CA LEU A 43 12.38 -5.07 -1.40
C LEU A 43 12.03 -6.46 -1.95
N ILE A 44 12.03 -6.63 -3.27
CA ILE A 44 11.70 -7.90 -3.94
C ILE A 44 12.71 -9.00 -3.57
N GLU A 45 13.96 -8.64 -3.32
CA GLU A 45 15.04 -9.58 -2.97
C GLU A 45 14.96 -10.08 -1.53
N LYS A 46 14.19 -9.44 -0.66
CA LYS A 46 14.04 -9.87 0.74
C LYS A 46 13.10 -11.07 0.86
N GLU A 47 13.50 -12.05 1.66
CA GLU A 47 12.71 -13.28 1.87
C GLU A 47 11.36 -13.03 2.55
N ASP A 48 11.29 -12.03 3.41
CA ASP A 48 10.08 -11.65 4.15
C ASP A 48 9.20 -10.66 3.42
N CYS A 49 9.54 -10.29 2.18
CA CYS A 49 8.82 -9.32 1.37
C CYS A 49 8.30 -9.93 0.07
N LYS A 50 7.12 -9.49 -0.34
CA LYS A 50 6.56 -9.80 -1.67
C LYS A 50 5.77 -8.60 -2.21
N ILE A 51 5.75 -8.50 -3.52
CA ILE A 51 4.84 -7.60 -4.23
C ILE A 51 3.93 -8.47 -5.10
N LEU A 52 2.64 -8.44 -4.80
CA LEU A 52 1.62 -9.09 -5.63
C LEU A 52 1.19 -8.13 -6.72
N CYS A 53 1.10 -8.63 -7.95
CA CYS A 53 0.71 -7.84 -9.12
C CYS A 53 -0.58 -8.35 -9.73
N LEU A 54 -1.45 -7.42 -10.10
CA LEU A 54 -2.66 -7.70 -10.86
C LEU A 54 -2.38 -7.41 -12.33
N ARG A 55 -2.62 -8.41 -13.18
CA ARG A 55 -2.55 -8.30 -14.64
C ARG A 55 -3.84 -8.82 -15.25
N GLN A 56 -4.23 -8.27 -16.40
CA GLN A 56 -5.36 -8.79 -17.16
C GLN A 56 -5.01 -10.13 -17.85
N ALA A 57 -3.75 -10.28 -18.25
CA ALA A 57 -3.19 -11.48 -18.84
C ALA A 57 -1.75 -11.66 -18.38
N SER A 58 -1.22 -12.90 -18.42
CA SER A 58 0.10 -13.23 -17.87
C SER A 58 1.25 -12.40 -18.45
N ALA A 59 1.17 -11.97 -19.71
CA ALA A 59 2.14 -11.13 -20.40
C ALA A 59 1.68 -9.67 -20.54
N GLY A 60 0.51 -9.31 -19.99
CA GLY A 60 -0.05 -7.98 -20.07
C GLY A 60 0.60 -6.98 -19.09
N PRO A 61 0.27 -5.69 -19.22
CA PRO A 61 0.75 -4.67 -18.30
C PRO A 61 0.25 -4.90 -16.87
N ILE A 62 0.99 -4.39 -15.90
CA ILE A 62 0.58 -4.41 -14.49
C ILE A 62 -0.52 -3.35 -14.31
N LEU A 63 -1.68 -3.77 -13.82
CA LEU A 63 -2.84 -2.90 -13.57
C LEU A 63 -2.94 -2.45 -12.12
N GLY A 64 -2.33 -3.19 -11.21
CA GLY A 64 -2.30 -2.89 -9.79
C GLY A 64 -1.28 -3.75 -9.07
N CYS A 65 -0.97 -3.37 -7.84
CA CYS A 65 -0.04 -4.14 -6.99
C CYS A 65 -0.31 -3.88 -5.52
N VAL A 66 0.28 -4.72 -4.68
CA VAL A 66 0.32 -4.53 -3.22
C VAL A 66 1.61 -5.12 -2.67
N PHE A 67 2.24 -4.40 -1.76
CA PHE A 67 3.44 -4.82 -1.05
C PHE A 67 3.06 -5.50 0.26
N LEU A 68 3.74 -6.61 0.56
CA LEU A 68 3.57 -7.38 1.79
C LEU A 68 4.93 -7.61 2.44
N GLN A 69 4.98 -7.46 3.76
CA GLN A 69 6.15 -7.79 4.57
C GLN A 69 5.73 -8.56 5.81
N LEU A 70 6.30 -9.74 5.99
CA LEU A 70 6.08 -10.54 7.19
C LEU A 70 6.91 -9.98 8.34
N GLN A 71 6.25 -9.68 9.45
CA GLN A 71 6.86 -9.19 10.68
C GLN A 71 6.81 -10.30 11.73
N ARG A 72 8.00 -10.86 12.04
CA ARG A 72 8.15 -11.96 12.99
C ARG A 72 8.50 -11.40 14.37
N GLU A 73 7.48 -11.04 15.11
CA GLU A 73 7.58 -10.61 16.51
C GLU A 73 6.88 -11.64 17.40
N ALA A 74 6.49 -11.27 18.62
CA ALA A 74 5.75 -12.15 19.53
C ALA A 74 4.46 -12.68 18.89
N VAL A 75 3.79 -11.84 18.09
CA VAL A 75 2.68 -12.21 17.22
C VAL A 75 3.13 -11.95 15.78
N VAL A 76 2.99 -12.95 14.94
CA VAL A 76 3.38 -12.82 13.52
C VAL A 76 2.30 -12.02 12.79
N LYS A 77 2.70 -10.90 12.22
CA LYS A 77 1.80 -10.02 11.45
C LYS A 77 2.35 -9.80 10.05
N CYS A 78 1.47 -9.49 9.12
CA CYS A 78 1.85 -9.09 7.77
C CYS A 78 1.55 -7.60 7.59
N TYR A 79 2.60 -6.81 7.32
CA TYR A 79 2.44 -5.43 6.93
C TYR A 79 2.04 -5.35 5.46
N LEU A 80 1.02 -4.55 5.17
CA LEU A 80 0.52 -4.29 3.83
C LEU A 80 0.77 -2.82 3.48
N GLY A 81 1.39 -2.60 2.34
CA GLY A 81 1.68 -1.25 1.86
C GLY A 81 1.60 -1.12 0.35
N MET A 82 1.71 0.10 -0.13
CA MET A 82 1.73 0.41 -1.57
C MET A 82 0.58 -0.23 -2.36
N LEU A 83 -0.61 -0.35 -1.76
CA LEU A 83 -1.79 -0.81 -2.49
C LEU A 83 -2.09 0.16 -3.62
N THR A 84 -2.04 -0.33 -4.84
CA THR A 84 -2.10 0.49 -6.04
C THR A 84 -3.00 -0.14 -7.08
N VAL A 85 -3.88 0.67 -7.67
CA VAL A 85 -4.62 0.35 -8.89
C VAL A 85 -4.44 1.54 -9.83
N LYS A 86 -4.25 1.28 -11.13
CA LYS A 86 -4.16 2.37 -12.12
C LYS A 86 -5.31 3.36 -11.88
N PRO A 87 -5.05 4.68 -11.84
CA PRO A 87 -6.09 5.66 -11.49
C PRO A 87 -7.38 5.54 -12.30
N LEU A 88 -7.29 5.30 -13.60
CA LEU A 88 -8.45 5.14 -14.48
C LEU A 88 -9.17 3.80 -14.34
N LEU A 89 -8.59 2.83 -13.64
CA LEU A 89 -9.17 1.51 -13.40
C LEU A 89 -9.64 1.32 -11.95
N GLN A 90 -9.58 2.35 -11.13
CA GLN A 90 -10.11 2.31 -9.77
C GLN A 90 -11.65 2.22 -9.81
N THR A 91 -12.25 1.78 -8.69
CA THR A 91 -13.69 1.56 -8.52
C THR A 91 -14.28 0.37 -9.29
N HIS A 92 -13.45 -0.50 -9.87
CA HIS A 92 -13.86 -1.70 -10.60
C HIS A 92 -13.63 -3.02 -9.83
N GLY A 93 -13.37 -2.94 -8.53
CA GLY A 93 -13.13 -4.12 -7.69
C GLY A 93 -11.70 -4.65 -7.69
N HIS A 94 -10.77 -4.03 -8.39
CA HIS A 94 -9.36 -4.45 -8.44
C HIS A 94 -8.67 -4.32 -7.08
N GLY A 95 -8.93 -3.25 -6.33
CA GLY A 95 -8.42 -3.06 -4.97
C GLY A 95 -8.88 -4.15 -4.02
N LYS A 96 -10.15 -4.53 -4.08
CA LYS A 96 -10.71 -5.65 -3.29
C LYS A 96 -10.05 -6.97 -3.63
N ALA A 97 -9.81 -7.24 -4.92
CA ALA A 97 -9.14 -8.46 -5.37
C ALA A 97 -7.69 -8.53 -4.85
N LEU A 98 -6.98 -7.42 -4.90
CA LEU A 98 -5.62 -7.32 -4.34
C LEU A 98 -5.60 -7.52 -2.82
N MET A 99 -6.55 -6.93 -2.10
CA MET A 99 -6.67 -7.12 -0.65
C MET A 99 -6.93 -8.57 -0.29
N ARG A 100 -7.82 -9.24 -1.01
CA ARG A 100 -8.11 -10.66 -0.79
C ARG A 100 -6.89 -11.53 -1.05
N ALA A 101 -6.18 -11.29 -2.15
CA ALA A 101 -4.95 -12.02 -2.47
C ALA A 101 -3.86 -11.78 -1.40
N ALA A 102 -3.75 -10.56 -0.90
CA ALA A 102 -2.81 -10.19 0.16
C ALA A 102 -3.13 -10.91 1.48
N GLU A 103 -4.39 -10.94 1.87
CA GLU A 103 -4.83 -11.64 3.09
C GLU A 103 -4.60 -13.15 3.00
N ASN A 104 -4.89 -13.75 1.84
CA ASN A 104 -4.61 -15.17 1.60
C ASN A 104 -3.11 -15.47 1.72
N MET A 105 -2.27 -14.66 1.10
CA MET A 105 -0.82 -14.81 1.19
C MET A 105 -0.31 -14.64 2.63
N ALA A 106 -0.85 -13.68 3.37
CA ALA A 106 -0.51 -13.47 4.78
C ALA A 106 -0.85 -14.72 5.62
N GLN A 107 -2.01 -15.34 5.39
CA GLN A 107 -2.39 -16.59 6.06
C GLN A 107 -1.45 -17.72 5.71
N GLU A 108 -1.10 -17.88 4.43
CA GLU A 108 -0.14 -18.91 3.97
C GLU A 108 1.24 -18.73 4.62
N TRP A 109 1.62 -17.49 4.91
CA TRP A 109 2.85 -17.16 5.63
C TRP A 109 2.78 -17.37 7.15
N GLY A 110 1.60 -17.72 7.67
CA GLY A 110 1.37 -17.91 9.09
C GLY A 110 1.15 -16.62 9.89
N ALA A 111 0.79 -15.53 9.23
CA ALA A 111 0.42 -14.31 9.92
C ALA A 111 -0.95 -14.43 10.59
N GLU A 112 -1.06 -13.90 11.79
CA GLU A 112 -2.31 -13.87 12.58
C GLU A 112 -3.14 -12.61 12.29
N ALA A 113 -2.51 -11.58 11.73
CA ALA A 113 -3.17 -10.33 11.38
C ALA A 113 -2.46 -9.63 10.22
N VAL A 114 -3.20 -8.79 9.52
CA VAL A 114 -2.66 -7.82 8.57
C VAL A 114 -2.73 -6.44 9.20
N VAL A 115 -1.65 -5.69 9.11
CA VAL A 115 -1.54 -4.30 9.58
C VAL A 115 -1.22 -3.37 8.42
N LEU A 116 -1.76 -2.17 8.45
CA LEU A 116 -1.46 -1.13 7.47
C LEU A 116 -1.53 0.25 8.13
N SER A 117 -0.94 1.24 7.48
CA SER A 117 -0.93 2.62 7.95
C SER A 117 -1.56 3.55 6.92
N VAL A 118 -2.33 4.52 7.41
CA VAL A 118 -2.99 5.54 6.58
C VAL A 118 -2.70 6.91 7.16
N ILE A 119 -2.37 7.88 6.31
CA ILE A 119 -2.23 9.28 6.75
C ILE A 119 -3.59 9.75 7.31
N GLN A 120 -3.59 10.33 8.50
CA GLN A 120 -4.79 10.58 9.30
C GLN A 120 -5.86 11.46 8.64
N VAL A 121 -5.48 12.28 7.67
CA VAL A 121 -6.43 13.17 6.95
C VAL A 121 -7.14 12.49 5.78
N ARG A 122 -6.77 11.24 5.46
CA ARG A 122 -7.37 10.49 4.35
C ARG A 122 -8.60 9.70 4.80
N GLN A 123 -9.64 10.41 5.22
CA GLN A 123 -10.85 9.80 5.81
C GLN A 123 -11.54 8.81 4.87
N SER A 124 -11.71 9.13 3.59
CA SER A 124 -12.36 8.24 2.63
C SER A 124 -11.61 6.92 2.44
N LEU A 125 -10.28 6.95 2.49
CA LEU A 125 -9.45 5.75 2.43
C LEU A 125 -9.60 4.92 3.71
N MET A 126 -9.61 5.56 4.88
CA MET A 126 -9.86 4.87 6.16
C MET A 126 -11.21 4.17 6.14
N ASP A 127 -12.26 4.84 5.68
CA ASP A 127 -13.60 4.27 5.56
C ASP A 127 -13.61 3.06 4.61
N TRP A 128 -12.83 3.13 3.54
CA TRP A 128 -12.69 2.03 2.59
C TRP A 128 -12.08 0.79 3.24
N TYR A 129 -11.04 0.96 4.07
CA TYR A 129 -10.43 -0.15 4.82
C TYR A 129 -11.37 -0.68 5.91
N GLU A 130 -12.09 0.18 6.60
CA GLU A 130 -13.08 -0.24 7.62
C GLU A 130 -14.15 -1.16 7.02
N ARG A 131 -14.63 -0.84 5.81
CA ARG A 131 -15.58 -1.71 5.10
C ARG A 131 -15.00 -3.09 4.75
N ARG A 132 -13.68 -3.24 4.76
CA ARG A 132 -12.99 -4.54 4.53
C ARG A 132 -12.63 -5.27 5.82
N GLY A 133 -13.09 -4.75 6.95
CA GLY A 133 -12.89 -5.39 8.24
C GLY A 133 -11.65 -4.93 9.01
N TYR A 134 -10.95 -3.92 8.52
CA TYR A 134 -9.83 -3.29 9.22
C TYR A 134 -10.35 -2.33 10.29
N LYS A 135 -9.68 -2.30 11.44
CA LYS A 135 -10.02 -1.40 12.55
C LYS A 135 -8.78 -0.69 13.05
N LYS A 136 -8.94 0.55 13.48
CA LYS A 136 -7.88 1.26 14.19
C LYS A 136 -7.48 0.46 15.41
N ASN A 137 -6.17 0.20 15.59
CA ASN A 137 -5.68 -0.56 16.73
C ASN A 137 -5.23 0.32 17.91
N GLY A 138 -5.46 1.62 17.84
CA GLY A 138 -5.08 2.59 18.88
C GLY A 138 -3.64 3.10 18.76
N HIS A 139 -2.83 2.57 17.88
CA HIS A 139 -1.47 3.03 17.65
C HIS A 139 -1.41 4.04 16.51
N THR A 140 -0.43 4.92 16.58
CA THR A 140 -0.09 5.89 15.54
C THR A 140 1.41 5.86 15.28
N LYS A 141 1.83 6.34 14.12
CA LYS A 141 3.24 6.54 13.77
C LYS A 141 3.46 7.98 13.34
N PRO A 142 4.55 8.63 13.77
CA PRO A 142 4.90 9.94 13.25
C PRO A 142 5.21 9.87 11.76
N PHE A 143 4.83 10.92 11.03
CA PHE A 143 5.27 11.06 9.64
C PHE A 143 6.78 11.35 9.62
N PRO A 144 7.57 10.70 8.75
CA PRO A 144 9.02 10.85 8.71
C PRO A 144 9.43 12.15 8.02
N TYR A 145 9.17 13.30 8.64
CA TYR A 145 9.61 14.60 8.14
C TYR A 145 11.14 14.62 8.00
N GLY A 146 11.62 15.15 6.88
CA GLY A 146 13.04 15.16 6.56
C GLY A 146 13.54 13.93 5.81
N ASP A 147 12.74 12.88 5.68
CA ASP A 147 13.04 11.74 4.82
C ASP A 147 12.48 11.98 3.41
N LEU A 148 13.36 12.35 2.48
CA LEU A 148 12.97 12.64 1.09
C LEU A 148 12.42 11.40 0.35
N GLN A 149 12.70 10.18 0.81
CA GLN A 149 12.17 8.95 0.22
C GLN A 149 10.65 8.81 0.44
N SER A 150 10.14 9.42 1.51
CA SER A 150 8.70 9.43 1.81
C SER A 150 7.93 10.52 1.08
N GLY A 151 8.58 11.33 0.25
CA GLY A 151 8.04 12.48 -0.43
C GLY A 151 8.28 13.79 0.32
N VAL A 152 7.88 14.88 -0.30
CA VAL A 152 8.01 16.24 0.26
C VAL A 152 6.65 16.67 0.81
N PRO A 153 6.46 16.76 2.14
CA PRO A 153 5.16 17.09 2.71
C PRO A 153 4.78 18.54 2.44
N LYS A 154 3.50 18.76 2.14
CA LYS A 154 2.88 20.08 1.94
C LYS A 154 2.25 20.64 3.22
N ARG A 155 2.23 19.85 4.29
CA ARG A 155 1.67 20.19 5.61
C ARG A 155 2.61 19.67 6.69
N ASP A 156 2.49 20.22 7.89
CA ASP A 156 3.33 19.89 9.05
C ASP A 156 2.59 19.08 10.14
N ASP A 157 1.34 18.71 9.89
CA ASP A 157 0.46 18.04 10.86
C ASP A 157 0.18 16.56 10.51
N LEU A 158 0.97 15.95 9.63
CA LEU A 158 0.75 14.57 9.18
C LEU A 158 1.27 13.55 10.19
N TYR A 159 0.50 12.47 10.36
CA TYR A 159 0.91 11.25 11.06
C TYR A 159 0.12 10.07 10.49
N PHE A 160 0.57 8.85 10.80
CA PHE A 160 -0.11 7.63 10.37
C PHE A 160 -0.99 7.07 11.47
N VAL A 161 -2.19 6.65 11.09
CA VAL A 161 -3.10 5.82 11.88
C VAL A 161 -2.89 4.37 11.48
N ILE A 162 -2.76 3.48 12.45
CA ILE A 162 -2.54 2.06 12.21
C ILE A 162 -3.86 1.31 12.24
N PHE A 163 -4.12 0.56 11.18
CA PHE A 163 -5.27 -0.33 11.04
C PHE A 163 -4.83 -1.78 11.12
N GLU A 164 -5.66 -2.62 11.65
CA GLU A 164 -5.39 -4.04 11.79
C GLU A 164 -6.63 -4.87 11.52
N LYS A 165 -6.44 -6.01 10.88
CA LYS A 165 -7.47 -7.04 10.68
C LYS A 165 -6.90 -8.38 11.11
N SER A 166 -7.57 -9.04 12.06
CA SER A 166 -7.24 -10.41 12.45
C SER A 166 -7.59 -11.38 11.30
N LEU A 167 -6.71 -12.32 11.05
CA LEU A 167 -6.92 -13.38 10.09
C LEU A 167 -7.41 -14.61 10.83
N GLU A 168 -8.54 -15.15 10.41
CA GLU A 168 -9.03 -16.40 10.94
C GLU A 168 -8.23 -17.57 10.37
N ALA A 169 -7.95 -18.53 11.22
CA ALA A 169 -7.24 -19.74 10.82
C ALA A 169 -8.10 -20.63 9.90
#